data_02b9e1e9c68a23d817b251e1bbc6a485
#
_entry.id   02b9e1e9c68a23d817b251e1bbc6a485
#
_cell.length_a   1.000
_cell.length_b   1.000
_cell.length_c   1.000
_cell.angle_alpha   90.00
_cell.angle_beta   90.00
_cell.angle_gamma   90.00
#
_symmetry.space_group_name_H-M   'P 1'
#
loop_
_entity.id
_entity.type
_entity.pdbx_description
1 polymer ?
#
loop_
_entity_poly.entity_id
_entity_poly.type
_entity_poly.pdbx_seq_one_letter_code
_entity_poly.pdbx_strand_id
1 'polypeptide(L)'
;MSYSAYSESKVNPMHVVIMGCGRVGSTLANELQALGHSVAVIDQEREAFRRLGSDFNGKTVTGVGFDRDTLIEAGIEKAEAFAAVSNGDNSNILAARVARETYGVQNVVARIYDPRRAEIYQRLGIPTVATVSWTTDQIMRRLTPQGKASEWRDPSGAVQLCEIFVSRDWYGKPITLIEK
;
A
#
# COMPACT_ATOMS: atom_id res chain seq x y z
N MET A 1 30.51 10.39 20.28
CA MET A 1 30.45 9.12 19.54
C MET A 1 29.48 9.33 18.39
N SER A 2 29.99 9.36 17.16
CA SER A 2 29.26 9.75 15.95
C SER A 2 28.43 8.57 15.46
N TYR A 3 27.13 8.75 15.39
CA TYR A 3 26.23 7.89 14.61
C TYR A 3 26.38 8.26 13.12
N SER A 4 27.43 7.77 12.51
CA SER A 4 27.58 7.79 11.05
C SER A 4 27.61 6.35 10.56
N ALA A 5 26.66 6.00 9.73
CA ALA A 5 26.66 4.99 8.70
C ALA A 5 25.34 4.18 8.65
N TYR A 6 24.22 4.86 8.39
CA TYR A 6 23.27 4.20 7.51
C TYR A 6 23.78 4.49 6.09
N SER A 7 24.37 3.48 5.46
CA SER A 7 24.69 3.54 4.05
C SER A 7 23.40 3.85 3.29
N GLU A 8 23.40 4.95 2.54
CA GLU A 8 22.38 5.20 1.51
C GLU A 8 22.39 3.98 0.58
N SER A 9 21.45 3.08 0.81
CA SER A 9 21.17 2.02 -0.15
C SER A 9 20.73 2.74 -1.42
N LYS A 10 21.57 2.71 -2.46
CA LYS A 10 21.22 3.24 -3.78
C LYS A 10 19.97 2.49 -4.22
N VAL A 11 18.81 3.13 -4.05
CA VAL A 11 17.56 2.62 -4.58
C VAL A 11 17.70 2.65 -6.10
N ASN A 12 17.66 1.48 -6.75
CA ASN A 12 17.66 1.44 -8.21
C ASN A 12 16.38 2.14 -8.71
N PRO A 13 16.49 3.13 -9.60
CA PRO A 13 15.31 3.81 -10.15
C PRO A 13 14.40 2.80 -10.85
N MET A 14 13.13 2.78 -10.48
CA MET A 14 12.09 1.96 -11.08
C MET A 14 11.11 2.85 -11.87
N HIS A 15 10.40 2.25 -12.83
CA HIS A 15 9.19 2.86 -13.39
C HIS A 15 7.97 2.34 -12.64
N VAL A 16 7.20 3.25 -12.04
CA VAL A 16 6.02 2.93 -11.23
C VAL A 16 4.78 3.53 -11.89
N VAL A 17 3.76 2.71 -12.11
CA VAL A 17 2.45 3.17 -12.60
C VAL A 17 1.45 3.16 -11.45
N ILE A 18 0.75 4.29 -11.25
CA ILE A 18 -0.24 4.47 -10.20
C ILE A 18 -1.60 4.71 -10.84
N MET A 19 -2.60 3.90 -10.51
CA MET A 19 -3.99 4.11 -10.88
C MET A 19 -4.75 4.78 -9.76
N GLY A 20 -5.27 5.97 -10.02
CA GLY A 20 -6.01 6.83 -9.10
C GLY A 20 -5.16 7.98 -8.56
N CYS A 21 -5.55 9.22 -8.89
CA CYS A 21 -4.91 10.47 -8.43
C CYS A 21 -5.71 11.12 -7.29
N GLY A 22 -6.22 10.30 -6.36
CA GLY A 22 -6.79 10.77 -5.12
C GLY A 22 -5.70 11.18 -4.11
N ARG A 23 -6.08 11.40 -2.84
CA ARG A 23 -5.13 11.75 -1.76
C ARG A 23 -3.98 10.73 -1.65
N VAL A 24 -4.29 9.45 -1.65
CA VAL A 24 -3.27 8.39 -1.54
C VAL A 24 -2.36 8.38 -2.77
N GLY A 25 -2.94 8.35 -3.97
CA GLY A 25 -2.17 8.24 -5.20
C GLY A 25 -1.27 9.45 -5.47
N SER A 26 -1.76 10.67 -5.21
CA SER A 26 -0.94 11.88 -5.39
C SER A 26 0.21 11.96 -4.38
N THR A 27 -0.04 11.60 -3.11
CA THR A 27 1.02 11.53 -2.10
C THR A 27 2.08 10.50 -2.48
N LEU A 28 1.64 9.28 -2.82
CA LEU A 28 2.52 8.19 -3.24
C LEU A 28 3.37 8.58 -4.46
N ALA A 29 2.75 9.24 -5.45
CA ALA A 29 3.45 9.69 -6.65
C ALA A 29 4.58 10.67 -6.34
N ASN A 30 4.32 11.67 -5.49
CA ASN A 30 5.32 12.65 -5.09
C ASN A 30 6.45 12.03 -4.25
N GLU A 31 6.13 11.12 -3.32
CA GLU A 31 7.13 10.42 -2.51
C GLU A 31 8.04 9.53 -3.38
N LEU A 32 7.47 8.76 -4.31
CA LEU A 32 8.25 7.94 -5.23
C LEU A 32 9.14 8.77 -6.14
N GLN A 33 8.62 9.89 -6.66
CA GLN A 33 9.44 10.83 -7.45
C GLN A 33 10.60 11.40 -6.61
N ALA A 34 10.34 11.78 -5.37
CA ALA A 34 11.38 12.29 -4.48
C ALA A 34 12.48 11.25 -4.17
N LEU A 35 12.15 9.96 -4.20
CA LEU A 35 13.09 8.85 -4.11
C LEU A 35 13.84 8.56 -5.42
N GLY A 36 13.56 9.32 -6.50
CA GLY A 36 14.24 9.19 -7.80
C GLY A 36 13.61 8.16 -8.74
N HIS A 37 12.39 7.67 -8.45
CA HIS A 37 11.66 6.78 -9.35
C HIS A 37 10.98 7.55 -10.49
N SER A 38 10.84 6.91 -11.65
CA SER A 38 9.98 7.38 -12.74
C SER A 38 8.53 7.02 -12.43
N VAL A 39 7.62 7.98 -12.46
CA VAL A 39 6.23 7.76 -12.06
C VAL A 39 5.26 8.17 -13.17
N ALA A 40 4.28 7.31 -13.46
CA ALA A 40 3.12 7.64 -14.27
C ALA A 40 1.84 7.49 -13.43
N VAL A 41 0.95 8.49 -13.49
CA VAL A 41 -0.31 8.48 -12.74
C VAL A 41 -1.48 8.48 -13.73
N ILE A 42 -2.38 7.52 -13.56
CA ILE A 42 -3.61 7.37 -14.37
C ILE A 42 -4.80 7.80 -13.51
N ASP A 43 -5.66 8.64 -14.06
CA ASP A 43 -6.98 8.93 -13.47
C ASP A 43 -7.98 9.24 -14.58
N GLN A 44 -9.26 8.92 -14.37
CA GLN A 44 -10.33 9.23 -15.29
C GLN A 44 -10.65 10.74 -15.30
N GLU A 45 -10.44 11.38 -14.16
CA GLU A 45 -10.73 12.79 -13.96
C GLU A 45 -9.45 13.62 -14.11
N ARG A 46 -9.33 14.36 -15.22
CA ARG A 46 -8.19 15.24 -15.47
C ARG A 46 -7.92 16.24 -14.34
N GLU A 47 -8.97 16.72 -13.69
CA GLU A 47 -8.88 17.64 -12.57
C GLU A 47 -8.19 17.04 -11.34
N ALA A 48 -8.20 15.71 -11.21
CA ALA A 48 -7.55 15.02 -10.10
C ALA A 48 -6.03 15.28 -10.07
N PHE A 49 -5.40 15.47 -11.22
CA PHE A 49 -3.96 15.70 -11.33
C PHE A 49 -3.48 17.01 -10.69
N ARG A 50 -4.39 17.96 -10.39
CA ARG A 50 -4.03 19.17 -9.63
C ARG A 50 -3.46 18.84 -8.24
N ARG A 51 -3.76 17.64 -7.69
CA ARG A 51 -3.24 17.20 -6.40
C ARG A 51 -1.75 16.85 -6.42
N LEU A 52 -1.20 16.62 -7.59
CA LEU A 52 0.24 16.35 -7.74
C LEU A 52 1.11 17.59 -7.48
N GLY A 53 0.53 18.79 -7.70
CA GLY A 53 1.27 20.05 -7.56
C GLY A 53 2.16 20.36 -8.77
N SER A 54 2.84 21.53 -8.69
CA SER A 54 3.70 22.04 -9.76
C SER A 54 5.02 21.28 -9.90
N ASP A 55 5.47 20.64 -8.85
CA ASP A 55 6.79 20.01 -8.76
C ASP A 55 6.79 18.55 -9.24
N PHE A 56 5.61 18.02 -9.58
CA PHE A 56 5.51 16.70 -10.16
C PHE A 56 5.94 16.71 -11.62
N ASN A 57 7.02 15.97 -11.91
CA ASN A 57 7.61 15.88 -13.25
C ASN A 57 7.29 14.54 -13.94
N GLY A 58 6.51 13.67 -13.28
CA GLY A 58 6.08 12.40 -13.84
C GLY A 58 5.02 12.54 -14.93
N LYS A 59 4.62 11.42 -15.51
CA LYS A 59 3.61 11.40 -16.55
C LYS A 59 2.20 11.35 -15.96
N THR A 60 1.26 12.09 -16.52
CA THR A 60 -0.17 12.00 -16.21
C THR A 60 -0.93 11.46 -17.42
N VAL A 61 -1.79 10.47 -17.22
CA VAL A 61 -2.57 9.83 -18.29
C VAL A 61 -4.04 9.88 -17.89
N THR A 62 -4.87 10.50 -18.71
CA THR A 62 -6.32 10.55 -18.48
C THR A 62 -6.97 9.34 -19.12
N GLY A 63 -7.58 8.47 -18.34
CA GLY A 63 -8.24 7.27 -18.86
C GLY A 63 -8.65 6.27 -17.80
N VAL A 64 -9.17 5.15 -18.27
CA VAL A 64 -9.58 4.02 -17.41
C VAL A 64 -8.34 3.18 -17.08
N GLY A 65 -8.01 3.04 -15.80
CA GLY A 65 -6.75 2.45 -15.34
C GLY A 65 -6.57 0.94 -15.53
N PHE A 66 -7.50 0.27 -16.16
CA PHE A 66 -7.38 -1.12 -16.61
C PHE A 66 -7.60 -1.25 -18.13
N ASP A 67 -7.76 -0.12 -18.83
CA ASP A 67 -7.81 -0.09 -20.28
C ASP A 67 -6.40 -0.27 -20.86
N ARG A 68 -6.32 -1.04 -21.95
CA ARG A 68 -5.06 -1.42 -22.57
C ARG A 68 -4.26 -0.20 -23.04
N ASP A 69 -4.89 0.68 -23.81
CA ASP A 69 -4.22 1.81 -24.43
C ASP A 69 -3.76 2.81 -23.36
N THR A 70 -4.58 3.03 -22.34
CA THR A 70 -4.25 3.85 -21.16
C THR A 70 -3.04 3.29 -20.39
N LEU A 71 -3.00 1.98 -20.17
CA LEU A 71 -1.88 1.32 -19.49
C LEU A 71 -0.58 1.40 -20.32
N ILE A 72 -0.67 1.16 -21.63
CA ILE A 72 0.47 1.27 -22.53
C ILE A 72 0.98 2.73 -22.57
N GLU A 73 0.08 3.69 -22.65
CA GLU A 73 0.45 5.10 -22.58
C GLU A 73 1.16 5.43 -21.27
N ALA A 74 0.73 4.88 -20.13
CA ALA A 74 1.40 5.04 -18.85
C ALA A 74 2.76 4.32 -18.75
N GLY A 75 3.11 3.49 -19.73
CA GLY A 75 4.37 2.76 -19.77
C GLY A 75 4.36 1.47 -18.95
N ILE A 76 3.21 0.80 -18.84
CA ILE A 76 3.05 -0.44 -18.05
C ILE A 76 4.00 -1.56 -18.50
N GLU A 77 4.34 -1.63 -19.78
CA GLU A 77 5.21 -2.66 -20.35
C GLU A 77 6.65 -2.66 -19.78
N LYS A 78 7.08 -1.50 -19.26
CA LYS A 78 8.40 -1.33 -18.61
C LYS A 78 8.30 -1.10 -17.10
N ALA A 79 7.09 -1.18 -16.54
CA ALA A 79 6.88 -0.92 -15.11
C ALA A 79 7.37 -2.08 -14.25
N GLU A 80 8.14 -1.79 -13.24
CA GLU A 80 8.52 -2.74 -12.20
C GLU A 80 7.52 -2.78 -11.04
N ALA A 81 6.70 -1.71 -10.91
CA ALA A 81 5.66 -1.65 -9.88
C ALA A 81 4.36 -1.02 -10.40
N PHE A 82 3.24 -1.48 -9.85
CA PHE A 82 1.91 -0.96 -10.13
C PHE A 82 1.09 -0.84 -8.84
N ALA A 83 0.51 0.34 -8.60
CA ALA A 83 -0.34 0.59 -7.46
C ALA A 83 -1.76 1.01 -7.90
N ALA A 84 -2.76 0.20 -7.58
CA ALA A 84 -4.17 0.53 -7.82
C ALA A 84 -4.78 1.12 -6.54
N VAL A 85 -4.96 2.44 -6.50
CA VAL A 85 -5.40 3.17 -5.30
C VAL A 85 -6.60 4.09 -5.53
N SER A 86 -7.39 3.80 -6.57
CA SER A 86 -8.64 4.51 -6.86
C SER A 86 -9.69 4.26 -5.76
N ASN A 87 -10.86 4.89 -5.86
CA ASN A 87 -11.96 4.72 -4.89
C ASN A 87 -12.81 3.47 -5.10
N GLY A 88 -12.54 2.65 -6.13
CA GLY A 88 -13.32 1.45 -6.43
C GLY A 88 -12.55 0.15 -6.20
N ASP A 89 -12.99 -0.69 -5.26
CA ASP A 89 -12.34 -1.98 -4.97
C ASP A 89 -12.27 -2.88 -6.21
N ASN A 90 -13.37 -2.99 -6.96
CA ASN A 90 -13.41 -3.82 -8.16
C ASN A 90 -12.45 -3.32 -9.25
N SER A 91 -12.40 -2.01 -9.47
CA SER A 91 -11.47 -1.41 -10.43
C SER A 91 -10.02 -1.60 -10.02
N ASN A 92 -9.72 -1.44 -8.72
CA ASN A 92 -8.37 -1.65 -8.20
C ASN A 92 -7.90 -3.09 -8.39
N ILE A 93 -8.76 -4.06 -8.09
CA ILE A 93 -8.43 -5.47 -8.28
C ILE A 93 -8.28 -5.83 -9.76
N LEU A 94 -9.20 -5.36 -10.61
CA LEU A 94 -9.12 -5.63 -12.04
C LEU A 94 -7.83 -5.08 -12.63
N ALA A 95 -7.49 -3.83 -12.33
CA ALA A 95 -6.26 -3.20 -12.80
C ALA A 95 -5.00 -3.91 -12.29
N ALA A 96 -4.99 -4.28 -11.02
CA ALA A 96 -3.88 -5.03 -10.42
C ALA A 96 -3.66 -6.39 -11.08
N ARG A 97 -4.75 -7.11 -11.40
CA ARG A 97 -4.68 -8.38 -12.14
C ARG A 97 -4.16 -8.19 -13.56
N VAL A 98 -4.68 -7.20 -14.28
CA VAL A 98 -4.22 -6.88 -15.64
C VAL A 98 -2.72 -6.55 -15.63
N ALA A 99 -2.27 -5.69 -14.73
CA ALA A 99 -0.87 -5.34 -14.59
C ALA A 99 0.01 -6.57 -14.35
N ARG A 100 -0.42 -7.47 -13.46
CA ARG A 100 0.34 -8.67 -13.11
C ARG A 100 0.26 -9.78 -14.14
N GLU A 101 -0.95 -10.14 -14.58
CA GLU A 101 -1.19 -11.33 -15.40
C GLU A 101 -0.94 -11.07 -16.89
N THR A 102 -1.21 -9.84 -17.37
CA THR A 102 -1.05 -9.48 -18.79
C THR A 102 0.31 -8.86 -19.07
N TYR A 103 0.78 -7.96 -18.18
CA TYR A 103 2.02 -7.22 -18.40
C TYR A 103 3.20 -7.73 -17.57
N GLY A 104 2.99 -8.70 -16.68
CA GLY A 104 4.05 -9.34 -15.91
C GLY A 104 4.69 -8.44 -14.85
N VAL A 105 4.01 -7.37 -14.42
CA VAL A 105 4.54 -6.47 -13.38
C VAL A 105 4.71 -7.25 -12.07
N GLN A 106 5.92 -7.22 -11.52
CA GLN A 106 6.27 -8.06 -10.36
C GLN A 106 5.70 -7.51 -9.04
N ASN A 107 5.81 -6.20 -8.85
CA ASN A 107 5.38 -5.55 -7.61
C ASN A 107 4.02 -4.87 -7.83
N VAL A 108 2.95 -5.58 -7.52
CA VAL A 108 1.60 -5.05 -7.68
C VAL A 108 0.91 -4.95 -6.33
N VAL A 109 0.21 -3.85 -6.08
CA VAL A 109 -0.60 -3.66 -4.87
C VAL A 109 -1.95 -3.04 -5.22
N ALA A 110 -3.01 -3.51 -4.56
CA ALA A 110 -4.35 -2.94 -4.67
C ALA A 110 -4.87 -2.44 -3.33
N ARG A 111 -5.37 -1.22 -3.29
CA ARG A 111 -6.10 -0.70 -2.14
C ARG A 111 -7.53 -1.24 -2.15
N ILE A 112 -7.96 -1.80 -1.03
CA ILE A 112 -9.31 -2.35 -0.84
C ILE A 112 -9.93 -1.73 0.41
N TYR A 113 -11.15 -1.24 0.29
CA TYR A 113 -11.90 -0.69 1.42
C TYR A 113 -12.58 -1.79 2.24
N ASP A 114 -13.18 -2.78 1.57
CA ASP A 114 -13.87 -3.88 2.23
C ASP A 114 -12.87 -4.93 2.73
N PRO A 115 -12.71 -5.10 4.07
CA PRO A 115 -11.75 -6.06 4.63
C PRO A 115 -11.99 -7.51 4.20
N ARG A 116 -13.25 -7.91 4.01
CA ARG A 116 -13.60 -9.27 3.59
C ARG A 116 -13.11 -9.55 2.17
N ARG A 117 -13.22 -8.55 1.29
CA ARG A 117 -12.69 -8.63 -0.07
C ARG A 117 -11.17 -8.66 -0.08
N ALA A 118 -10.52 -7.84 0.74
CA ALA A 118 -9.07 -7.82 0.85
C ALA A 118 -8.52 -9.22 1.18
N GLU A 119 -9.12 -9.92 2.13
CA GLU A 119 -8.73 -11.29 2.50
C GLU A 119 -8.86 -12.28 1.34
N ILE A 120 -9.97 -12.22 0.60
CA ILE A 120 -10.21 -13.11 -0.56
C ILE A 120 -9.14 -12.88 -1.63
N TYR A 121 -8.87 -11.62 -2.01
CA TYR A 121 -7.92 -11.30 -3.06
C TYR A 121 -6.48 -11.60 -2.67
N GLN A 122 -6.14 -11.44 -1.40
CA GLN A 122 -4.84 -11.81 -0.88
C GLN A 122 -4.60 -13.32 -0.97
N ARG A 123 -5.60 -14.15 -0.68
CA ARG A 123 -5.56 -15.60 -0.91
C ARG A 123 -5.39 -15.98 -2.39
N LEU A 124 -5.87 -15.13 -3.31
CA LEU A 124 -5.66 -15.28 -4.75
C LEU A 124 -4.31 -14.74 -5.22
N GLY A 125 -3.44 -14.36 -4.28
CA GLY A 125 -2.08 -13.92 -4.56
C GLY A 125 -1.95 -12.47 -5.03
N ILE A 126 -2.97 -11.63 -4.86
CA ILE A 126 -2.90 -10.20 -5.15
C ILE A 126 -2.62 -9.46 -3.84
N PRO A 127 -1.46 -8.83 -3.67
CA PRO A 127 -1.17 -8.04 -2.49
C PRO A 127 -2.18 -6.90 -2.33
N THR A 128 -2.82 -6.83 -1.17
CA THR A 128 -3.85 -5.84 -0.88
C THR A 128 -3.54 -5.04 0.38
N VAL A 129 -3.97 -3.77 0.39
CA VAL A 129 -3.93 -2.91 1.57
C VAL A 129 -5.36 -2.56 1.97
N ALA A 130 -5.83 -3.13 3.08
CA ALA A 130 -7.17 -2.89 3.65
C ALA A 130 -7.15 -1.61 4.50
N THR A 131 -7.40 -0.46 3.87
CA THR A 131 -7.22 0.86 4.49
C THR A 131 -8.20 1.11 5.64
N VAL A 132 -9.44 0.61 5.57
CA VAL A 132 -10.45 0.81 6.64
C VAL A 132 -10.04 0.07 7.90
N SER A 133 -9.68 -1.22 7.80
CA SER A 133 -9.24 -1.99 8.97
C SER A 133 -8.03 -1.35 9.64
N TRP A 134 -7.02 -1.00 8.87
CA TRP A 134 -5.83 -0.35 9.41
C TRP A 134 -6.15 0.96 10.12
N THR A 135 -6.97 1.84 9.50
CA THR A 135 -7.36 3.11 10.10
C THR A 135 -8.18 2.91 11.36
N THR A 136 -9.14 1.98 11.34
CA THR A 136 -9.96 1.64 12.50
C THR A 136 -9.10 1.14 13.65
N ASP A 137 -8.16 0.26 13.40
CA ASP A 137 -7.23 -0.24 14.41
C ASP A 137 -6.39 0.90 15.03
N GLN A 138 -5.90 1.85 14.20
CA GLN A 138 -5.17 3.02 14.70
C GLN A 138 -6.02 3.94 15.58
N ILE A 139 -7.30 4.15 15.21
CA ILE A 139 -8.24 4.96 16.00
C ILE A 139 -8.57 4.24 17.31
N MET A 140 -8.90 2.95 17.27
CA MET A 140 -9.22 2.16 18.45
C MET A 140 -8.08 2.16 19.47
N ARG A 141 -6.83 2.06 19.03
CA ARG A 141 -5.65 2.13 19.92
C ARG A 141 -5.56 3.45 20.67
N ARG A 142 -5.93 4.57 20.03
CA ARG A 142 -5.90 5.89 20.69
C ARG A 142 -7.08 6.13 21.63
N LEU A 143 -8.23 5.53 21.30
CA LEU A 143 -9.45 5.66 22.13
C LEU A 143 -9.45 4.70 23.32
N THR A 144 -8.83 3.54 23.19
CA THR A 144 -8.80 2.50 24.22
C THR A 144 -7.36 2.14 24.61
N PRO A 145 -6.64 3.01 25.32
CA PRO A 145 -5.23 2.82 25.63
C PRO A 145 -4.92 1.61 26.51
N GLN A 146 -5.93 0.97 27.09
CA GLN A 146 -5.80 -0.28 27.88
C GLN A 146 -6.04 -1.55 27.06
N GLY A 147 -6.30 -1.45 25.77
CA GLY A 147 -6.49 -2.58 24.88
C GLY A 147 -5.16 -3.20 24.39
N LYS A 148 -5.19 -4.47 24.00
CA LYS A 148 -4.06 -5.13 23.32
C LYS A 148 -3.72 -4.36 22.04
N ALA A 149 -2.68 -3.55 22.08
CA ALA A 149 -2.21 -2.83 20.90
C ALA A 149 -1.42 -3.80 20.03
N SER A 150 -1.97 -4.23 18.89
CA SER A 150 -1.19 -4.93 17.89
C SER A 150 -0.24 -3.94 17.22
N GLU A 151 1.07 -4.06 17.44
CA GLU A 151 2.08 -3.21 16.79
C GLU A 151 2.29 -3.62 15.33
N TRP A 152 2.13 -4.89 15.05
CA TRP A 152 2.28 -5.45 13.72
C TRP A 152 1.36 -6.66 13.55
N ARG A 153 0.83 -6.84 12.34
CA ARG A 153 0.07 -8.02 11.92
C ARG A 153 0.58 -8.47 10.56
N ASP A 154 0.78 -9.76 10.41
CA ASP A 154 1.13 -10.31 9.11
C ASP A 154 -0.02 -10.15 8.10
N PRO A 155 0.23 -10.18 6.79
CA PRO A 155 -0.79 -10.04 5.77
C PRO A 155 -1.93 -11.05 5.85
N SER A 156 -1.69 -12.26 6.36
CA SER A 156 -2.73 -13.28 6.55
C SER A 156 -3.62 -13.01 7.76
N GLY A 157 -3.18 -12.14 8.69
CA GLY A 157 -3.84 -11.88 9.96
C GLY A 157 -3.71 -12.99 11.01
N ALA A 158 -3.00 -14.07 10.69
CA ALA A 158 -2.82 -15.21 11.57
C ALA A 158 -1.82 -14.95 12.71
N VAL A 159 -0.86 -14.04 12.48
CA VAL A 159 0.15 -13.66 13.46
C VAL A 159 0.10 -12.15 13.71
N GLN A 160 0.20 -11.77 14.97
CA GLN A 160 0.28 -10.36 15.35
C GLN A 160 1.27 -10.16 16.49
N LEU A 161 2.03 -9.07 16.43
CA LEU A 161 2.84 -8.57 17.52
C LEU A 161 2.03 -7.56 18.32
N CYS A 162 1.87 -7.81 19.62
CA CYS A 162 1.10 -6.93 20.48
C CYS A 162 1.90 -6.55 21.70
N GLU A 163 1.79 -5.30 22.12
CA GLU A 163 2.16 -4.90 23.47
C GLU A 163 1.04 -5.33 24.43
N ILE A 164 1.39 -6.05 25.47
CA ILE A 164 0.44 -6.49 26.50
C ILE A 164 0.88 -5.95 27.87
N PHE A 165 -0.06 -5.49 28.67
CA PHE A 165 0.18 -5.21 30.07
C PHE A 165 0.27 -6.52 30.84
N VAL A 166 1.46 -6.81 31.38
CA VAL A 166 1.68 -8.01 32.17
C VAL A 166 1.08 -7.79 33.56
N SER A 167 0.12 -8.66 33.96
CA SER A 167 -0.40 -8.64 35.32
C SER A 167 0.72 -8.90 36.33
N ARG A 168 0.66 -8.24 37.49
CA ARG A 168 1.59 -8.50 38.60
C ARG A 168 1.62 -9.98 39.01
N ASP A 169 0.51 -10.68 38.85
CA ASP A 169 0.37 -12.11 39.16
C ASP A 169 1.19 -13.02 38.23
N TRP A 170 1.69 -12.49 37.11
CA TRP A 170 2.53 -13.22 36.14
C TRP A 170 4.03 -13.04 36.41
N TYR A 171 4.42 -12.09 37.24
CA TYR A 171 5.83 -11.85 37.52
C TYR A 171 6.51 -13.08 38.15
N GLY A 172 7.62 -13.49 37.57
CA GLY A 172 8.38 -14.66 38.01
C GLY A 172 7.78 -16.01 37.64
N LYS A 173 6.68 -16.05 36.90
CA LYS A 173 6.08 -17.31 36.40
C LYS A 173 6.60 -17.67 35.03
N PRO A 174 6.74 -18.95 34.69
CA PRO A 174 7.09 -19.40 33.35
C PRO A 174 6.05 -18.97 32.32
N ILE A 175 6.50 -18.62 31.12
CA ILE A 175 5.64 -18.14 30.01
C ILE A 175 4.57 -19.16 29.61
N THR A 176 4.84 -20.46 29.81
CA THR A 176 3.90 -21.56 29.55
C THR A 176 2.62 -21.51 30.39
N LEU A 177 2.59 -20.72 31.47
CA LEU A 177 1.39 -20.51 32.28
C LEU A 177 0.52 -19.34 31.76
N ILE A 178 1.00 -18.59 30.75
CA ILE A 178 0.32 -17.45 30.16
C ILE A 178 -0.51 -17.86 28.92
N GLU A 179 -0.31 -19.10 28.43
CA GLU A 179 -1.00 -19.67 27.27
C GLU A 179 -2.42 -20.18 27.60
N LYS A 180 -3.29 -19.34 28.17
CA LYS A 180 -4.72 -19.67 28.27
C LYS A 180 -5.62 -18.51 27.93
#